data_cff9fcb246558034d7980040870e1251
#
_entry.id   cff9fcb246558034d7980040870e1251
#
_cell.length_a   1.000
_cell.length_b   1.000
_cell.length_c   1.000
_cell.angle_alpha   90.00
_cell.angle_beta   90.00
_cell.angle_gamma   90.00
#
_symmetry.space_group_name_H-M   'P 1'
#
loop_
_entity.id
_entity.type
_entity.pdbx_description
1 polymer ?
#
loop_
_entity_poly.entity_id
_entity_poly.type
_entity_poly.pdbx_seq_one_letter_code
_entity_poly.pdbx_strand_id
1 'polypeptide(L)'
;IIMTQRVLLCIMDGWGISKNHPEYDATKLAHPVHVDKLEKEYPTISIHADGEYVGLPEGQMGNSEVGHLNLGAGRVVYQDLSRINRAIKDGSFFKNERFLKAINHAKENNSALHIFGLVSTGGVHSSLDHLLALIKMAADNGLTKVYVHAFLDGRDTPPQSACNYIQPVEDELKKYNLPPVATIIGRYYIMDRDNRWERVEKGYNALLFGEGEHASSACEGVKASYERGDNDEFVLPTVIGGEESRIHDKAAIILFNYRPDRAREISKALNFADFDGFERKKVLKNLCYITMTSYNEDFTFPVAFPKEHLVNILGDVPVSYTHLRAHETLSDL
;
A
#
# COMPACT_ATOMS: atom_id res chain seq x y z
N ILE A 1 -40.29 -23.31 26.97
CA ILE A 1 -39.88 -21.87 27.11
C ILE A 1 -38.39 -21.85 26.86
N ILE A 2 -37.99 -21.43 25.67
CA ILE A 2 -36.55 -21.19 25.37
C ILE A 2 -36.22 -19.91 26.13
N MET A 3 -35.47 -20.03 27.23
CA MET A 3 -34.91 -18.84 27.89
C MET A 3 -33.89 -18.24 26.95
N THR A 4 -34.22 -17.11 26.34
CA THR A 4 -33.27 -16.31 25.59
C THR A 4 -32.23 -15.76 26.55
N GLN A 5 -31.01 -16.28 26.51
CA GLN A 5 -29.92 -15.71 27.27
C GLN A 5 -29.59 -14.33 26.66
N ARG A 6 -29.64 -13.31 27.51
CA ARG A 6 -29.19 -11.96 27.11
C ARG A 6 -27.69 -11.87 27.30
N VAL A 7 -27.00 -11.35 26.31
CA VAL A 7 -25.56 -11.14 26.34
C VAL A 7 -25.28 -9.64 26.24
N LEU A 8 -24.42 -9.14 27.09
CA LEU A 8 -23.88 -7.79 27.05
C LEU A 8 -22.38 -7.87 26.71
N LEU A 9 -21.96 -7.33 25.57
CA LEU A 9 -20.57 -7.10 25.25
C LEU A 9 -20.23 -5.64 25.62
N CYS A 10 -19.34 -5.47 26.62
CA CYS A 10 -18.86 -4.16 27.03
C CYS A 10 -17.39 -4.02 26.57
N ILE A 11 -17.13 -3.12 25.62
CA ILE A 11 -15.77 -2.85 25.11
C ILE A 11 -15.26 -1.62 25.85
N MET A 12 -14.19 -1.80 26.62
CA MET A 12 -13.46 -0.71 27.30
C MET A 12 -12.24 -0.36 26.46
N ASP A 13 -12.43 0.53 25.48
CA ASP A 13 -11.39 0.93 24.54
C ASP A 13 -10.25 1.65 25.26
N GLY A 14 -9.01 1.32 24.89
CA GLY A 14 -7.81 1.84 25.54
C GLY A 14 -7.47 1.19 26.89
N TRP A 15 -8.28 0.23 27.37
CA TRP A 15 -7.99 -0.50 28.62
C TRP A 15 -6.94 -1.59 28.37
N GLY A 16 -5.69 -1.28 28.73
CA GLY A 16 -4.56 -2.18 28.52
C GLY A 16 -3.92 -2.66 29.82
N ILE A 17 -2.97 -3.58 29.72
CA ILE A 17 -2.16 -4.08 30.83
C ILE A 17 -0.72 -3.61 30.63
N SER A 18 -0.28 -2.64 31.44
CA SER A 18 1.13 -2.22 31.45
C SER A 18 1.95 -3.20 32.29
N LYS A 19 2.93 -3.87 31.66
CA LYS A 19 3.85 -4.78 32.34
C LYS A 19 5.11 -4.08 32.83
N ASN A 20 5.57 -3.07 32.09
CA ASN A 20 6.89 -2.48 32.29
C ASN A 20 6.88 -1.18 33.08
N HIS A 21 5.78 -0.44 33.05
CA HIS A 21 5.66 0.89 33.67
C HIS A 21 4.30 1.08 34.33
N PRO A 22 3.97 0.31 35.39
CA PRO A 22 2.69 0.40 36.07
C PRO A 22 2.42 1.79 36.68
N GLU A 23 3.48 2.56 36.93
CA GLU A 23 3.41 3.93 37.42
C GLU A 23 2.84 4.93 36.39
N TYR A 24 2.77 4.57 35.11
CA TYR A 24 2.14 5.37 34.06
C TYR A 24 0.83 4.78 33.58
N ASP A 25 0.37 3.68 34.17
CA ASP A 25 -0.87 3.02 33.82
C ASP A 25 -2.06 3.62 34.56
N ALA A 26 -2.79 4.50 33.90
CA ALA A 26 -3.95 5.16 34.49
C ALA A 26 -5.04 4.16 34.96
N THR A 27 -5.17 3.01 34.32
CA THR A 27 -6.15 1.98 34.70
C THR A 27 -5.79 1.34 36.05
N LYS A 28 -4.50 1.20 36.34
CA LYS A 28 -4.01 0.71 37.64
C LYS A 28 -4.02 1.78 38.72
N LEU A 29 -3.65 3.00 38.37
CA LEU A 29 -3.64 4.13 39.32
C LEU A 29 -5.06 4.53 39.80
N ALA A 30 -6.08 4.29 38.96
CA ALA A 30 -7.48 4.55 39.30
C ALA A 30 -8.07 3.59 40.30
N HIS A 31 -7.39 2.49 40.64
CA HIS A 31 -7.88 1.44 41.56
C HIS A 31 -9.33 1.01 41.27
N PRO A 32 -9.63 0.43 40.11
CA PRO A 32 -11.00 0.16 39.64
C PRO A 32 -11.63 -1.04 40.37
N VAL A 33 -12.17 -0.80 41.57
CA VAL A 33 -12.68 -1.85 42.51
C VAL A 33 -13.61 -2.84 41.84
N HIS A 34 -14.48 -2.39 40.94
CA HIS A 34 -15.45 -3.28 40.28
C HIS A 34 -14.78 -4.17 39.21
N VAL A 35 -13.84 -3.62 38.43
CA VAL A 35 -13.09 -4.39 37.43
C VAL A 35 -12.17 -5.39 38.11
N ASP A 36 -11.44 -4.98 39.15
CA ASP A 36 -10.58 -5.85 39.95
C ASP A 36 -11.37 -7.01 40.59
N LYS A 37 -12.61 -6.76 40.97
CA LYS A 37 -13.52 -7.82 41.51
C LYS A 37 -13.92 -8.78 40.41
N LEU A 38 -14.33 -8.28 39.23
CA LEU A 38 -14.71 -9.13 38.10
C LEU A 38 -13.55 -9.99 37.61
N GLU A 39 -12.34 -9.44 37.54
CA GLU A 39 -11.12 -10.18 37.15
C GLU A 39 -10.80 -11.33 38.12
N LYS A 40 -11.15 -11.19 39.41
CA LYS A 40 -10.92 -12.23 40.42
C LYS A 40 -12.01 -13.31 40.46
N GLU A 41 -13.25 -12.93 40.20
CA GLU A 41 -14.41 -13.81 40.38
C GLU A 41 -14.79 -14.58 39.10
N TYR A 42 -14.36 -14.08 37.93
CA TYR A 42 -14.73 -14.66 36.63
C TYR A 42 -13.49 -15.02 35.79
N PRO A 43 -13.64 -15.96 34.83
CA PRO A 43 -12.53 -16.30 33.92
C PRO A 43 -12.00 -15.09 33.18
N THR A 44 -10.72 -14.84 33.32
CA THR A 44 -10.03 -13.70 32.71
C THR A 44 -8.84 -14.18 31.91
N ILE A 45 -8.69 -13.68 30.69
CA ILE A 45 -7.56 -13.96 29.82
C ILE A 45 -6.99 -12.66 29.25
N SER A 46 -5.71 -12.65 28.96
CA SER A 46 -5.06 -11.57 28.24
C SER A 46 -4.97 -11.92 26.75
N ILE A 47 -5.26 -10.96 25.90
CA ILE A 47 -5.09 -11.08 24.45
C ILE A 47 -4.10 -10.04 23.97
N HIS A 48 -3.45 -10.33 22.83
CA HIS A 48 -2.62 -9.35 22.15
C HIS A 48 -3.48 -8.37 21.36
N ALA A 49 -3.12 -7.09 21.41
CA ALA A 49 -3.80 -6.03 20.69
C ALA A 49 -2.84 -5.29 19.70
N ASP A 50 -1.76 -5.95 19.29
CA ASP A 50 -0.68 -5.39 18.47
C ASP A 50 -0.21 -6.37 17.40
N GLY A 51 0.51 -5.87 16.42
CA GLY A 51 1.19 -6.65 15.40
C GLY A 51 0.30 -7.63 14.65
N GLU A 52 0.84 -8.77 14.28
CA GLU A 52 0.15 -9.80 13.48
C GLU A 52 -1.11 -10.36 14.16
N TYR A 53 -1.21 -10.27 15.49
CA TYR A 53 -2.39 -10.74 16.24
C TYR A 53 -3.66 -9.96 15.91
N VAL A 54 -3.51 -8.73 15.43
CA VAL A 54 -4.62 -7.86 15.00
C VAL A 54 -4.55 -7.49 13.52
N GLY A 55 -3.72 -8.18 12.74
CA GLY A 55 -3.59 -7.98 11.31
C GLY A 55 -2.70 -6.82 10.88
N LEU A 56 -1.90 -6.29 11.79
CA LEU A 56 -0.88 -5.27 11.54
C LEU A 56 0.50 -5.92 11.30
N PRO A 57 1.47 -5.18 10.75
CA PRO A 57 2.86 -5.62 10.72
C PRO A 57 3.42 -5.95 12.11
N GLU A 58 4.39 -6.87 12.18
CA GLU A 58 5.09 -7.20 13.43
C GLU A 58 5.68 -5.93 14.07
N GLY A 59 5.53 -5.81 15.40
CA GLY A 59 6.03 -4.67 16.18
C GLY A 59 5.22 -3.38 16.06
N GLN A 60 4.18 -3.35 15.25
CA GLN A 60 3.30 -2.19 15.15
C GLN A 60 2.26 -2.21 16.27
N MET A 61 2.16 -1.09 17.01
CA MET A 61 1.15 -0.90 18.04
C MET A 61 -0.26 -0.93 17.44
N GLY A 62 -1.19 -1.60 18.13
CA GLY A 62 -2.59 -1.62 17.75
C GLY A 62 -3.29 -0.26 17.93
N ASN A 63 -4.48 -0.17 17.41
CA ASN A 63 -5.35 1.00 17.54
C ASN A 63 -6.82 0.57 17.62
N SER A 64 -7.69 1.52 17.93
CA SER A 64 -9.13 1.30 18.08
C SER A 64 -9.77 0.70 16.83
N GLU A 65 -9.41 1.19 15.65
CA GLU A 65 -9.99 0.74 14.38
C GLU A 65 -9.77 -0.76 14.14
N VAL A 66 -8.51 -1.21 14.19
CA VAL A 66 -8.20 -2.63 13.97
C VAL A 66 -8.74 -3.51 15.09
N GLY A 67 -8.76 -3.03 16.35
CA GLY A 67 -9.33 -3.76 17.48
C GLY A 67 -10.83 -4.03 17.30
N HIS A 68 -11.61 -3.00 17.00
CA HIS A 68 -13.04 -3.11 16.75
C HIS A 68 -13.34 -3.94 15.49
N LEU A 69 -12.54 -3.79 14.43
CA LEU A 69 -12.68 -4.57 13.21
C LEU A 69 -12.53 -6.09 13.48
N ASN A 70 -11.50 -6.48 14.25
CA ASN A 70 -11.27 -7.88 14.60
C ASN A 70 -12.36 -8.44 15.52
N LEU A 71 -12.81 -7.65 16.51
CA LEU A 71 -13.94 -8.03 17.37
C LEU A 71 -15.22 -8.24 16.54
N GLY A 72 -15.51 -7.27 15.65
CA GLY A 72 -16.70 -7.35 14.78
C GLY A 72 -16.64 -8.51 13.79
N ALA A 73 -15.45 -8.81 13.24
CA ALA A 73 -15.24 -9.90 12.30
C ALA A 73 -15.19 -11.29 12.97
N GLY A 74 -14.91 -11.35 14.28
CA GLY A 74 -14.68 -12.62 15.00
C GLY A 74 -13.42 -13.38 14.54
N ARG A 75 -12.53 -12.69 13.85
CA ARG A 75 -11.27 -13.23 13.30
C ARG A 75 -10.27 -12.14 13.02
N VAL A 76 -9.00 -12.49 12.85
CA VAL A 76 -7.97 -11.54 12.46
C VAL A 76 -8.22 -11.06 11.03
N VAL A 77 -8.37 -9.74 10.86
CA VAL A 77 -8.51 -9.07 9.55
C VAL A 77 -7.19 -8.39 9.24
N TYR A 78 -6.47 -8.93 8.26
CA TYR A 78 -5.17 -8.40 7.89
C TYR A 78 -5.30 -7.10 7.10
N GLN A 79 -4.57 -6.08 7.53
CA GLN A 79 -4.41 -4.83 6.77
C GLN A 79 -3.63 -5.11 5.47
N ASP A 80 -3.77 -4.23 4.47
CA ASP A 80 -3.23 -4.47 3.13
C ASP A 80 -1.73 -4.82 3.15
N LEU A 81 -0.90 -4.07 3.89
CA LEU A 81 0.52 -4.38 4.02
C LEU A 81 0.77 -5.80 4.54
N SER A 82 0.15 -6.16 5.66
CA SER A 82 0.30 -7.48 6.28
C SER A 82 -0.23 -8.60 5.39
N ARG A 83 -1.35 -8.37 4.70
CA ARG A 83 -1.97 -9.32 3.78
C ARG A 83 -1.06 -9.62 2.59
N ILE A 84 -0.46 -8.59 1.99
CA ILE A 84 0.44 -8.75 0.86
C ILE A 84 1.76 -9.40 1.30
N ASN A 85 2.32 -8.99 2.45
CA ASN A 85 3.52 -9.60 3.02
C ASN A 85 3.31 -11.11 3.28
N ARG A 86 2.15 -11.50 3.80
CA ARG A 86 1.81 -12.92 3.97
C ARG A 86 1.73 -13.67 2.65
N ALA A 87 1.13 -13.06 1.62
CA ALA A 87 1.04 -13.65 0.30
C ALA A 87 2.43 -13.88 -0.34
N ILE A 88 3.39 -12.99 -0.07
CA ILE A 88 4.79 -13.17 -0.48
C ILE A 88 5.42 -14.34 0.30
N LYS A 89 5.22 -14.39 1.61
CA LYS A 89 5.79 -15.41 2.50
C LYS A 89 5.27 -16.82 2.20
N ASP A 90 3.98 -16.98 1.92
CA ASP A 90 3.36 -18.27 1.61
C ASP A 90 3.42 -18.63 0.10
N GLY A 91 3.92 -17.72 -0.73
CA GLY A 91 4.08 -17.91 -2.17
C GLY A 91 2.83 -17.69 -3.02
N SER A 92 1.67 -17.36 -2.43
CA SER A 92 0.43 -17.08 -3.18
C SER A 92 0.52 -15.80 -4.00
N PHE A 93 1.36 -14.84 -3.60
CA PHE A 93 1.68 -13.64 -4.37
C PHE A 93 2.13 -13.99 -5.80
N PHE A 94 3.00 -14.97 -5.95
CA PHE A 94 3.56 -15.41 -7.24
C PHE A 94 2.59 -16.21 -8.10
N LYS A 95 1.41 -16.50 -7.57
CA LYS A 95 0.28 -17.15 -8.28
C LYS A 95 -0.88 -16.19 -8.51
N ASN A 96 -0.73 -14.90 -8.16
CA ASN A 96 -1.78 -13.91 -8.32
C ASN A 96 -2.14 -13.74 -9.81
N GLU A 97 -3.36 -14.07 -10.16
CA GLU A 97 -3.86 -14.09 -11.54
C GLU A 97 -3.80 -12.72 -12.22
N ARG A 98 -3.91 -11.62 -11.45
CA ARG A 98 -3.87 -10.26 -12.00
C ARG A 98 -2.46 -9.88 -12.41
N PHE A 99 -1.46 -10.21 -11.60
CA PHE A 99 -0.06 -10.00 -11.98
C PHE A 99 0.33 -10.89 -13.17
N LEU A 100 -0.07 -12.15 -13.15
CA LEU A 100 0.13 -13.07 -14.29
C LEU A 100 -0.54 -12.54 -15.56
N LYS A 101 -1.74 -11.94 -15.45
CA LYS A 101 -2.40 -11.29 -16.58
C LYS A 101 -1.55 -10.16 -17.18
N ALA A 102 -0.95 -9.28 -16.35
CA ALA A 102 -0.07 -8.23 -16.85
C ALA A 102 1.18 -8.79 -17.54
N ILE A 103 1.80 -9.80 -16.93
CA ILE A 103 2.97 -10.47 -17.47
C ILE A 103 2.64 -11.14 -18.84
N ASN A 104 1.54 -11.87 -18.91
CA ASN A 104 1.12 -12.53 -20.15
C ASN A 104 0.75 -11.50 -21.23
N HIS A 105 0.06 -10.42 -20.86
CA HIS A 105 -0.24 -9.33 -21.79
C HIS A 105 1.03 -8.74 -22.42
N ALA A 106 2.07 -8.49 -21.61
CA ALA A 106 3.35 -8.00 -22.12
C ALA A 106 3.98 -8.98 -23.11
N LYS A 107 3.96 -10.28 -22.81
CA LYS A 107 4.47 -11.34 -23.71
C LYS A 107 3.71 -11.42 -25.02
N GLU A 108 2.38 -11.52 -24.95
CA GLU A 108 1.51 -11.68 -26.12
C GLU A 108 1.59 -10.50 -27.07
N ASN A 109 1.80 -9.29 -26.55
CA ASN A 109 1.93 -8.08 -27.35
C ASN A 109 3.39 -7.72 -27.69
N ASN A 110 4.37 -8.53 -27.25
CA ASN A 110 5.80 -8.19 -27.33
C ASN A 110 6.11 -6.79 -26.78
N SER A 111 5.35 -6.37 -25.78
CA SER A 111 5.44 -5.06 -25.12
C SER A 111 6.22 -5.15 -23.81
N ALA A 112 6.36 -4.04 -23.11
CA ALA A 112 7.03 -3.98 -21.83
C ALA A 112 6.06 -4.13 -20.65
N LEU A 113 6.58 -4.62 -19.52
CA LEU A 113 5.97 -4.49 -18.20
C LEU A 113 6.61 -3.28 -17.48
N HIS A 114 5.81 -2.31 -17.12
CA HIS A 114 6.20 -1.17 -16.30
C HIS A 114 5.70 -1.36 -14.87
N ILE A 115 6.62 -1.24 -13.91
CA ILE A 115 6.30 -1.33 -12.49
C ILE A 115 6.64 0.02 -11.86
N PHE A 116 5.68 0.69 -11.27
CA PHE A 116 5.92 1.97 -10.61
C PHE A 116 5.18 2.12 -9.29
N GLY A 117 5.68 2.98 -8.44
CA GLY A 117 5.17 3.27 -7.10
C GLY A 117 6.26 3.83 -6.20
N LEU A 118 5.93 4.08 -4.95
CA LEU A 118 6.84 4.67 -3.97
C LEU A 118 7.88 3.66 -3.50
N VAL A 119 9.15 3.97 -3.72
CA VAL A 119 10.29 3.11 -3.40
C VAL A 119 10.90 3.57 -2.08
N SER A 120 10.43 3.00 -0.99
CA SER A 120 10.96 3.25 0.36
C SER A 120 10.55 2.14 1.34
N THR A 121 11.10 2.20 2.53
CA THR A 121 10.74 1.31 3.67
C THR A 121 9.76 1.97 4.64
N GLY A 122 9.20 3.13 4.30
CA GLY A 122 8.28 3.86 5.17
C GLY A 122 6.97 3.13 5.49
N GLY A 123 6.55 2.19 4.62
CA GLY A 123 5.41 1.31 4.89
C GLY A 123 4.05 2.02 4.96
N VAL A 124 3.94 3.25 4.46
CA VAL A 124 2.70 4.04 4.49
C VAL A 124 1.90 3.90 3.20
N HIS A 125 2.55 3.95 2.05
CA HIS A 125 1.89 3.89 0.74
C HIS A 125 2.19 2.60 -0.02
N SER A 126 3.35 2.04 0.22
CA SER A 126 3.92 0.91 -0.52
C SER A 126 4.94 0.16 0.35
N SER A 127 5.47 -0.93 -0.17
CA SER A 127 6.59 -1.65 0.44
C SER A 127 7.64 -1.98 -0.61
N LEU A 128 8.91 -1.79 -0.26
CA LEU A 128 10.04 -2.19 -1.09
C LEU A 128 10.01 -3.69 -1.40
N ASP A 129 9.65 -4.52 -0.41
CA ASP A 129 9.56 -5.97 -0.58
C ASP A 129 8.52 -6.39 -1.63
N HIS A 130 7.42 -5.61 -1.76
CA HIS A 130 6.41 -5.86 -2.80
C HIS A 130 6.98 -5.60 -4.20
N LEU A 131 7.78 -4.54 -4.37
CA LEU A 131 8.46 -4.26 -5.64
C LEU A 131 9.47 -5.36 -5.99
N LEU A 132 10.31 -5.76 -5.04
CA LEU A 132 11.29 -6.83 -5.25
C LEU A 132 10.60 -8.15 -5.62
N ALA A 133 9.48 -8.47 -4.97
CA ALA A 133 8.67 -9.65 -5.32
C ALA A 133 8.08 -9.56 -6.74
N LEU A 134 7.63 -8.39 -7.19
CA LEU A 134 7.14 -8.18 -8.57
C LEU A 134 8.25 -8.34 -9.60
N ILE A 135 9.43 -7.78 -9.35
CA ILE A 135 10.61 -7.95 -10.21
C ILE A 135 10.95 -9.43 -10.35
N LYS A 136 11.07 -10.13 -9.21
CA LYS A 136 11.30 -11.58 -9.19
C LYS A 136 10.24 -12.32 -9.99
N MET A 137 8.96 -12.04 -9.77
CA MET A 137 7.84 -12.70 -10.46
C MET A 137 7.90 -12.49 -11.97
N ALA A 138 8.20 -11.28 -12.42
CA ALA A 138 8.33 -10.96 -13.84
C ALA A 138 9.51 -11.74 -14.49
N ALA A 139 10.65 -11.77 -13.81
CA ALA A 139 11.85 -12.50 -14.26
C ALA A 139 11.63 -14.01 -14.29
N ASP A 140 11.07 -14.60 -13.23
CA ASP A 140 10.75 -16.03 -13.15
C ASP A 140 9.78 -16.47 -14.26
N ASN A 141 8.95 -15.55 -14.73
CA ASN A 141 8.07 -15.76 -15.89
C ASN A 141 8.74 -15.44 -17.23
N GLY A 142 10.02 -15.14 -17.27
CA GLY A 142 10.80 -14.98 -18.52
C GLY A 142 10.62 -13.63 -19.22
N LEU A 143 10.14 -12.59 -18.54
CA LEU A 143 10.15 -11.23 -19.08
C LEU A 143 11.55 -10.63 -19.04
N THR A 144 11.93 -9.96 -20.12
CA THR A 144 13.19 -9.21 -20.24
C THR A 144 12.99 -7.71 -20.39
N LYS A 145 11.80 -7.29 -20.85
CA LYS A 145 11.40 -5.89 -20.97
C LYS A 145 10.60 -5.48 -19.73
N VAL A 146 11.29 -5.35 -18.59
CA VAL A 146 10.72 -4.92 -17.31
C VAL A 146 11.37 -3.59 -16.93
N TYR A 147 10.58 -2.55 -16.79
CA TYR A 147 11.08 -1.21 -16.46
C TYR A 147 10.48 -0.73 -15.14
N VAL A 148 11.34 -0.38 -14.20
CA VAL A 148 10.95 0.19 -12.91
C VAL A 148 11.02 1.71 -12.99
N HIS A 149 9.94 2.37 -12.58
CA HIS A 149 9.86 3.82 -12.42
C HIS A 149 9.70 4.11 -10.92
N ALA A 150 10.77 4.56 -10.28
CA ALA A 150 10.81 4.74 -8.83
C ALA A 150 10.26 6.11 -8.42
N PHE A 151 9.19 6.13 -7.62
CA PHE A 151 8.76 7.34 -6.93
C PHE A 151 9.55 7.46 -5.63
N LEU A 152 10.06 8.66 -5.33
CA LEU A 152 10.93 8.89 -4.18
C LEU A 152 10.15 9.52 -3.02
N ASP A 153 10.50 9.13 -1.79
CA ASP A 153 9.72 9.43 -0.60
C ASP A 153 10.15 10.75 0.08
N GLY A 154 11.10 10.73 0.98
CA GLY A 154 11.59 11.89 1.73
C GLY A 154 10.59 12.51 2.72
N ARG A 155 9.42 11.89 2.91
CA ARG A 155 8.37 12.33 3.82
C ARG A 155 8.04 11.30 4.89
N ASP A 156 7.88 10.04 4.50
CA ASP A 156 7.66 8.93 5.41
C ASP A 156 8.99 8.25 5.79
N THR A 157 10.08 8.70 5.17
CA THR A 157 11.48 8.33 5.41
C THR A 157 12.35 9.58 5.46
N PRO A 158 13.62 9.50 5.93
CA PRO A 158 14.52 10.64 5.98
C PRO A 158 14.65 11.34 4.62
N PRO A 159 14.73 12.68 4.58
CA PRO A 159 14.63 13.47 3.37
C PRO A 159 15.70 13.22 2.29
N GLN A 160 16.85 12.64 2.66
CA GLN A 160 17.94 12.31 1.75
C GLN A 160 18.37 10.85 1.97
N SER A 161 17.51 9.92 1.61
CA SER A 161 17.71 8.49 1.83
C SER A 161 17.38 7.62 0.60
N ALA A 162 16.95 8.22 -0.50
CA ALA A 162 16.44 7.50 -1.67
C ALA A 162 17.41 6.43 -2.20
N CYS A 163 18.71 6.73 -2.28
CA CYS A 163 19.70 5.76 -2.78
C CYS A 163 19.78 4.49 -1.93
N ASN A 164 19.47 4.54 -0.63
CA ASN A 164 19.43 3.36 0.21
C ASN A 164 18.31 2.39 -0.19
N TYR A 165 17.25 2.90 -0.80
CA TYR A 165 16.11 2.11 -1.27
C TYR A 165 16.21 1.75 -2.75
N ILE A 166 16.84 2.60 -3.57
CA ILE A 166 17.09 2.34 -4.99
C ILE A 166 18.11 1.21 -5.15
N GLN A 167 19.17 1.18 -4.34
CA GLN A 167 20.24 0.19 -4.50
C GLN A 167 19.75 -1.26 -4.44
N PRO A 168 18.91 -1.68 -3.47
CA PRO A 168 18.33 -3.03 -3.49
C PRO A 168 17.50 -3.34 -4.74
N VAL A 169 16.83 -2.33 -5.33
CA VAL A 169 16.08 -2.50 -6.58
C VAL A 169 17.03 -2.74 -7.76
N GLU A 170 18.09 -1.94 -7.86
CA GLU A 170 19.12 -2.12 -8.90
C GLU A 170 19.82 -3.47 -8.79
N ASP A 171 20.12 -3.91 -7.57
CA ASP A 171 20.74 -5.21 -7.31
C ASP A 171 19.81 -6.36 -7.74
N GLU A 172 18.51 -6.27 -7.46
CA GLU A 172 17.54 -7.28 -7.87
C GLU A 172 17.32 -7.28 -9.39
N LEU A 173 17.23 -6.11 -10.04
CA LEU A 173 17.16 -6.01 -11.50
C LEU A 173 18.40 -6.62 -12.17
N LYS A 174 19.59 -6.30 -11.67
CA LYS A 174 20.87 -6.84 -12.15
C LYS A 174 20.96 -8.35 -12.01
N LYS A 175 20.51 -8.89 -10.89
CA LYS A 175 20.50 -10.33 -10.60
C LYS A 175 19.74 -11.12 -11.68
N TYR A 176 18.68 -10.54 -12.23
CA TYR A 176 17.87 -11.15 -13.28
C TYR A 176 18.22 -10.67 -14.70
N ASN A 177 19.32 -9.93 -14.88
CA ASN A 177 19.71 -9.30 -16.15
C ASN A 177 18.60 -8.44 -16.76
N LEU A 178 17.83 -7.74 -15.93
CA LEU A 178 16.82 -6.78 -16.33
C LEU A 178 17.42 -5.36 -16.46
N PRO A 179 16.78 -4.46 -17.25
CA PRO A 179 17.19 -3.07 -17.34
C PRO A 179 17.25 -2.39 -15.97
N PRO A 180 18.15 -1.40 -15.76
CA PRO A 180 18.19 -0.61 -14.55
C PRO A 180 16.91 0.22 -14.37
N VAL A 181 16.77 0.88 -13.22
CA VAL A 181 15.67 1.84 -12.97
C VAL A 181 15.57 2.85 -14.11
N ALA A 182 14.41 2.96 -14.71
CA ALA A 182 14.18 3.76 -15.93
C ALA A 182 13.96 5.24 -15.65
N THR A 183 13.25 5.57 -14.55
CA THR A 183 13.02 6.96 -14.11
C THR A 183 12.96 7.04 -12.60
N ILE A 184 13.35 8.19 -12.06
CA ILE A 184 13.10 8.56 -10.66
C ILE A 184 12.26 9.85 -10.65
N ILE A 185 11.29 9.92 -9.73
CA ILE A 185 10.36 11.06 -9.64
C ILE A 185 10.00 11.28 -8.16
N GLY A 186 10.27 12.45 -7.63
CA GLY A 186 9.84 12.82 -6.29
C GLY A 186 8.32 12.75 -6.15
N ARG A 187 7.85 12.21 -5.01
CA ARG A 187 6.42 11.99 -4.76
C ARG A 187 5.57 13.27 -4.87
N TYR A 188 6.17 14.43 -4.68
CA TYR A 188 5.53 15.73 -4.84
C TYR A 188 4.91 15.90 -6.23
N TYR A 189 5.52 15.33 -7.27
CA TYR A 189 5.07 15.46 -8.65
C TYR A 189 4.07 14.37 -9.04
N ILE A 190 4.37 13.11 -8.74
CA ILE A 190 3.63 11.98 -9.31
C ILE A 190 2.58 11.41 -8.36
N MET A 191 2.67 11.76 -7.09
CA MET A 191 1.76 11.28 -6.04
C MET A 191 0.98 12.44 -5.40
N ASP A 192 0.54 13.40 -6.21
CA ASP A 192 -0.39 14.43 -5.77
C ASP A 192 -1.77 13.82 -5.41
N ARG A 193 -2.56 14.50 -4.59
CA ARG A 193 -3.92 14.13 -4.21
C ARG A 193 -4.87 15.31 -4.09
N ASP A 194 -4.38 16.51 -4.45
CA ASP A 194 -5.05 17.78 -4.28
C ASP A 194 -5.44 18.41 -5.63
N ASN A 195 -5.45 17.58 -6.71
CA ASN A 195 -5.74 17.94 -8.10
C ASN A 195 -4.80 19.03 -8.65
N ARG A 196 -3.55 18.99 -8.23
CA ARG A 196 -2.50 19.87 -8.78
C ARG A 196 -1.90 19.21 -10.02
N TRP A 197 -2.70 19.22 -11.06
CA TRP A 197 -2.44 18.48 -12.29
C TRP A 197 -1.14 18.87 -12.98
N GLU A 198 -0.68 20.12 -12.83
CA GLU A 198 0.60 20.61 -13.34
C GLU A 198 1.81 19.84 -12.76
N ARG A 199 1.65 19.20 -11.59
CA ARG A 199 2.66 18.33 -11.00
C ARG A 199 2.64 16.96 -11.63
N VAL A 200 1.44 16.35 -11.68
CA VAL A 200 1.21 15.02 -12.24
C VAL A 200 1.60 14.97 -13.71
N GLU A 201 1.33 16.04 -14.47
CA GLU A 201 1.72 16.18 -15.87
C GLU A 201 3.23 15.99 -16.09
N LYS A 202 4.06 16.57 -15.21
CA LYS A 202 5.52 16.41 -15.31
C LYS A 202 5.93 14.93 -15.17
N GLY A 203 5.36 14.23 -14.21
CA GLY A 203 5.60 12.80 -14.04
C GLY A 203 5.06 11.98 -15.21
N TYR A 204 3.86 12.28 -15.68
CA TYR A 204 3.25 11.66 -16.85
C TYR A 204 4.13 11.82 -18.10
N ASN A 205 4.60 13.02 -18.37
CA ASN A 205 5.45 13.32 -19.52
C ASN A 205 6.81 12.61 -19.43
N ALA A 206 7.39 12.48 -18.24
CA ALA A 206 8.61 11.71 -18.07
C ALA A 206 8.41 10.22 -18.39
N LEU A 207 7.30 9.64 -17.95
CA LEU A 207 6.99 8.23 -18.18
C LEU A 207 6.72 7.90 -19.65
N LEU A 208 6.07 8.81 -20.39
CA LEU A 208 5.65 8.55 -21.78
C LEU A 208 6.63 9.10 -22.82
N PHE A 209 7.18 10.27 -22.58
CA PHE A 209 7.98 11.00 -23.57
C PHE A 209 9.44 11.18 -23.17
N GLY A 210 9.79 10.80 -21.94
CA GLY A 210 11.13 11.02 -21.41
C GLY A 210 11.49 12.48 -21.20
N GLU A 211 10.48 13.30 -20.94
CA GLU A 211 10.67 14.72 -20.64
C GLU A 211 11.08 14.88 -19.16
N GLY A 212 12.14 15.64 -18.92
CA GLY A 212 12.65 15.87 -17.57
C GLY A 212 14.16 16.01 -17.55
N GLU A 213 14.73 15.92 -16.36
CA GLU A 213 16.19 15.83 -16.16
C GLU A 213 16.71 14.49 -16.68
N HIS A 214 18.00 14.40 -16.95
CA HIS A 214 18.65 13.17 -17.40
C HIS A 214 19.83 12.82 -16.50
N ALA A 215 20.01 11.53 -16.23
CA ALA A 215 21.13 11.01 -15.47
C ALA A 215 21.59 9.66 -16.03
N SER A 216 22.85 9.29 -15.79
CA SER A 216 23.43 8.00 -16.20
C SER A 216 22.98 6.83 -15.28
N SER A 217 22.58 7.14 -14.05
CA SER A 217 21.98 6.19 -13.10
C SER A 217 21.01 6.87 -12.16
N ALA A 218 20.14 6.08 -11.53
CA ALA A 218 19.14 6.60 -10.60
C ALA A 218 19.79 7.36 -9.43
N CYS A 219 20.83 6.79 -8.81
CA CYS A 219 21.52 7.45 -7.69
C CYS A 219 22.32 8.69 -8.10
N GLU A 220 22.83 8.76 -9.32
CA GLU A 220 23.44 10.02 -9.81
C GLU A 220 22.40 11.11 -10.01
N GLY A 221 21.22 10.77 -10.53
CA GLY A 221 20.10 11.70 -10.62
C GLY A 221 19.65 12.22 -9.25
N VAL A 222 19.60 11.36 -8.24
CA VAL A 222 19.31 11.77 -6.86
C VAL A 222 20.37 12.71 -6.31
N LYS A 223 21.66 12.39 -6.46
CA LYS A 223 22.76 13.23 -5.98
C LYS A 223 22.76 14.61 -6.65
N ALA A 224 22.56 14.66 -7.96
CA ALA A 224 22.46 15.92 -8.69
C ALA A 224 21.27 16.77 -8.18
N SER A 225 20.17 16.15 -7.77
CA SER A 225 19.04 16.85 -7.15
C SER A 225 19.42 17.43 -5.77
N TYR A 226 20.14 16.67 -4.95
CA TYR A 226 20.62 17.16 -3.64
C TYR A 226 21.60 18.34 -3.78
N GLU A 227 22.46 18.31 -4.80
CA GLU A 227 23.37 19.43 -5.10
C GLU A 227 22.62 20.71 -5.50
N ARG A 228 21.42 20.59 -6.07
CA ARG A 228 20.51 21.71 -6.32
C ARG A 228 19.77 22.21 -5.09
N GLY A 229 19.87 21.51 -3.96
CA GLY A 229 19.20 21.84 -2.71
C GLY A 229 17.84 21.15 -2.50
N ASP A 230 17.47 20.24 -3.38
CA ASP A 230 16.25 19.43 -3.24
C ASP A 230 16.45 18.29 -2.24
N ASN A 231 15.36 17.64 -1.86
CA ASN A 231 15.35 16.35 -1.15
C ASN A 231 14.53 15.32 -1.95
N ASP A 232 14.45 14.10 -1.47
CA ASP A 232 13.79 13.00 -2.16
C ASP A 232 12.36 13.36 -2.62
N GLU A 233 11.59 14.04 -1.76
CA GLU A 233 10.20 14.41 -2.07
C GLU A 233 10.09 15.28 -3.33
N PHE A 234 11.07 16.15 -3.56
CA PHE A 234 11.05 17.18 -4.61
C PHE A 234 11.98 16.88 -5.78
N VAL A 235 12.56 15.69 -5.88
CA VAL A 235 13.36 15.31 -7.05
C VAL A 235 12.51 15.47 -8.31
N LEU A 236 12.98 16.33 -9.22
CA LEU A 236 12.35 16.52 -10.52
C LEU A 236 12.31 15.19 -11.28
N PRO A 237 11.28 14.95 -12.12
CA PRO A 237 11.27 13.78 -12.96
C PRO A 237 12.58 13.66 -13.73
N THR A 238 13.31 12.58 -13.49
CA THR A 238 14.64 12.33 -14.05
C THR A 238 14.63 10.99 -14.78
N VAL A 239 15.07 11.04 -16.01
CA VAL A 239 15.07 9.93 -16.97
C VAL A 239 16.45 9.30 -17.02
N ILE A 240 16.50 7.97 -16.86
CA ILE A 240 17.72 7.16 -16.91
C ILE A 240 17.68 6.23 -18.13
N GLY A 241 16.59 5.53 -18.32
CA GLY A 241 16.42 4.59 -19.45
C GLY A 241 16.24 5.28 -20.80
N GLY A 242 16.52 4.54 -21.88
CA GLY A 242 16.30 4.97 -23.25
C GLY A 242 14.82 4.99 -23.64
N GLU A 243 14.56 5.17 -24.95
CA GLU A 243 13.18 5.24 -25.47
C GLU A 243 12.42 3.94 -25.28
N GLU A 244 13.10 2.82 -25.26
CA GLU A 244 12.52 1.49 -25.00
C GLU A 244 11.91 1.36 -23.61
N SER A 245 12.29 2.25 -22.67
CA SER A 245 11.75 2.30 -21.32
C SER A 245 10.52 3.20 -21.18
N ARG A 246 10.07 3.86 -22.25
CA ARG A 246 8.85 4.69 -22.25
C ARG A 246 7.61 3.80 -22.25
N ILE A 247 6.53 4.33 -21.67
CA ILE A 247 5.24 3.66 -21.71
C ILE A 247 4.61 3.88 -23.10
N HIS A 248 4.42 2.80 -23.82
CA HIS A 248 3.80 2.79 -25.14
C HIS A 248 2.44 2.11 -25.13
N ASP A 249 1.72 2.19 -26.24
CA ASP A 249 0.48 1.44 -26.44
C ASP A 249 0.71 -0.06 -26.22
N LYS A 250 -0.28 -0.75 -25.70
CA LYS A 250 -0.24 -2.18 -25.33
C LYS A 250 0.74 -2.53 -24.20
N ALA A 251 1.27 -1.55 -23.49
CA ALA A 251 2.11 -1.83 -22.32
C ALA A 251 1.29 -2.49 -21.21
N ALA A 252 1.96 -3.31 -20.41
CA ALA A 252 1.45 -3.75 -19.12
C ALA A 252 1.99 -2.84 -18.02
N ILE A 253 1.15 -2.49 -17.07
CA ILE A 253 1.50 -1.60 -15.96
C ILE A 253 1.03 -2.21 -14.64
N ILE A 254 1.90 -2.20 -13.64
CA ILE A 254 1.56 -2.52 -12.25
C ILE A 254 1.93 -1.33 -11.38
N LEU A 255 0.93 -0.68 -10.78
CA LEU A 255 1.13 0.32 -9.73
C LEU A 255 1.08 -0.39 -8.38
N PHE A 256 2.23 -0.49 -7.69
CA PHE A 256 2.36 -1.33 -6.51
C PHE A 256 2.06 -0.62 -5.17
N ASN A 257 1.63 0.63 -5.19
CA ASN A 257 1.12 1.29 -4.00
C ASN A 257 -0.16 0.59 -3.51
N TYR A 258 -0.24 0.24 -2.22
CA TYR A 258 -1.46 -0.31 -1.64
C TYR A 258 -2.36 0.76 -1.01
N ARG A 259 -1.82 1.93 -0.63
CA ARG A 259 -2.63 3.05 -0.16
C ARG A 259 -3.15 3.87 -1.34
N PRO A 260 -4.49 4.10 -1.41
CA PRO A 260 -5.13 4.59 -2.62
C PRO A 260 -5.02 6.09 -2.86
N ASP A 261 -4.96 6.92 -1.80
CA ASP A 261 -5.19 8.37 -1.88
C ASP A 261 -4.29 9.09 -2.89
N ARG A 262 -3.01 8.74 -2.96
CA ARG A 262 -2.01 9.36 -3.85
C ARG A 262 -1.73 8.56 -5.13
N ALA A 263 -2.47 7.49 -5.37
CA ALA A 263 -2.36 6.68 -6.58
C ALA A 263 -3.46 7.01 -7.62
N ARG A 264 -4.51 7.72 -7.20
CA ARG A 264 -5.70 7.98 -8.02
C ARG A 264 -5.41 8.86 -9.22
N GLU A 265 -4.69 9.95 -9.04
CA GLU A 265 -4.50 10.97 -10.06
C GLU A 265 -3.70 10.45 -11.26
N ILE A 266 -2.55 9.83 -11.03
CA ILE A 266 -1.79 9.21 -12.12
C ILE A 266 -2.54 8.05 -12.79
N SER A 267 -3.34 7.30 -12.02
CA SER A 267 -4.18 6.24 -12.59
C SER A 267 -5.25 6.82 -13.53
N LYS A 268 -5.89 7.93 -13.17
CA LYS A 268 -6.85 8.63 -14.03
C LYS A 268 -6.15 9.15 -15.29
N ALA A 269 -5.02 9.84 -15.13
CA ALA A 269 -4.28 10.43 -16.26
C ALA A 269 -3.86 9.38 -17.29
N LEU A 270 -3.51 8.17 -16.87
CA LEU A 270 -3.09 7.10 -17.78
C LEU A 270 -4.25 6.38 -18.46
N ASN A 271 -5.42 6.27 -17.82
CA ASN A 271 -6.45 5.33 -18.26
C ASN A 271 -7.77 5.94 -18.68
N PHE A 272 -8.16 7.11 -18.18
CA PHE A 272 -9.49 7.64 -18.45
C PHE A 272 -9.51 8.41 -19.77
N ALA A 273 -10.47 8.05 -20.63
CA ALA A 273 -10.62 8.71 -21.93
C ALA A 273 -11.07 10.19 -21.77
N ASP A 274 -11.92 10.43 -20.79
CA ASP A 274 -12.53 11.71 -20.42
C ASP A 274 -11.70 12.50 -19.39
N PHE A 275 -10.44 12.14 -19.21
CA PHE A 275 -9.55 12.88 -18.32
C PHE A 275 -9.30 14.30 -18.81
N ASP A 276 -9.51 15.27 -17.94
CA ASP A 276 -9.48 16.71 -18.21
C ASP A 276 -8.47 17.50 -17.34
N GLY A 277 -7.65 16.82 -16.54
CA GLY A 277 -6.72 17.48 -15.63
C GLY A 277 -5.61 18.27 -16.33
N PHE A 278 -5.12 17.79 -17.49
CA PHE A 278 -4.20 18.48 -18.38
C PHE A 278 -4.31 17.96 -19.82
N GLU A 279 -3.81 18.72 -20.79
CA GLU A 279 -3.80 18.29 -22.19
C GLU A 279 -2.76 17.20 -22.42
N ARG A 280 -3.21 15.98 -22.71
CA ARG A 280 -2.32 14.85 -22.99
C ARG A 280 -1.83 14.88 -24.44
N LYS A 281 -0.53 14.93 -24.65
CA LYS A 281 0.10 14.83 -25.99
C LYS A 281 -0.24 13.51 -26.70
N LYS A 282 -0.50 12.46 -25.93
CA LYS A 282 -0.89 11.13 -26.42
C LYS A 282 -1.78 10.46 -25.38
N VAL A 283 -2.83 9.82 -25.85
CA VAL A 283 -3.67 8.91 -25.05
C VAL A 283 -3.27 7.48 -25.37
N LEU A 284 -2.80 6.74 -24.37
CA LEU A 284 -2.36 5.36 -24.52
C LEU A 284 -3.55 4.44 -24.80
N LYS A 285 -3.32 3.41 -25.65
CA LYS A 285 -4.35 2.46 -26.04
C LYS A 285 -3.98 1.04 -25.64
N ASN A 286 -4.99 0.26 -25.29
CA ASN A 286 -4.87 -1.17 -24.97
C ASN A 286 -3.87 -1.46 -23.85
N LEU A 287 -3.85 -0.61 -22.80
CA LEU A 287 -3.06 -0.87 -21.61
C LEU A 287 -3.62 -2.04 -20.80
N CYS A 288 -2.75 -2.85 -20.24
CA CYS A 288 -3.10 -3.76 -19.16
C CYS A 288 -2.67 -3.12 -17.83
N TYR A 289 -3.56 -2.36 -17.20
CA TYR A 289 -3.27 -1.62 -15.98
C TYR A 289 -3.78 -2.38 -14.75
N ILE A 290 -2.87 -2.74 -13.85
CA ILE A 290 -3.16 -3.47 -12.61
C ILE A 290 -2.82 -2.59 -11.42
N THR A 291 -3.74 -2.51 -10.47
CA THR A 291 -3.50 -1.84 -9.18
C THR A 291 -3.28 -2.86 -8.07
N MET A 292 -2.43 -2.52 -7.11
CA MET A 292 -2.18 -3.39 -5.96
C MET A 292 -3.46 -3.62 -5.15
N THR A 293 -4.16 -2.53 -4.82
CA THR A 293 -5.43 -2.53 -4.08
C THR A 293 -6.48 -1.72 -4.84
N SER A 294 -7.71 -1.69 -4.37
CA SER A 294 -8.78 -0.86 -4.92
C SER A 294 -8.55 0.62 -4.55
N TYR A 295 -8.39 1.48 -5.55
CA TYR A 295 -8.13 2.91 -5.31
C TYR A 295 -9.39 3.77 -5.29
N ASN A 296 -10.43 3.36 -5.98
CA ASN A 296 -11.75 3.97 -5.97
C ASN A 296 -12.79 2.94 -6.43
N GLU A 297 -14.01 3.07 -5.97
CA GLU A 297 -15.13 2.18 -6.37
C GLU A 297 -15.49 2.35 -7.84
N ASP A 298 -15.30 3.55 -8.39
CA ASP A 298 -15.56 3.83 -9.81
C ASP A 298 -14.45 3.33 -10.76
N PHE A 299 -13.32 2.85 -10.23
CA PHE A 299 -12.22 2.37 -11.06
C PHE A 299 -12.48 0.92 -11.49
N THR A 300 -12.50 0.70 -12.80
CA THR A 300 -12.74 -0.62 -13.41
C THR A 300 -11.47 -1.43 -13.64
N PHE A 301 -10.33 -0.96 -13.16
CA PHE A 301 -9.05 -1.67 -13.31
C PHE A 301 -9.06 -2.99 -12.55
N PRO A 302 -8.40 -4.03 -13.10
CA PRO A 302 -8.15 -5.24 -12.33
C PRO A 302 -7.29 -4.94 -11.10
N VAL A 303 -7.75 -5.43 -9.95
CA VAL A 303 -7.11 -5.24 -8.64
C VAL A 303 -6.46 -6.54 -8.20
N ALA A 304 -5.18 -6.49 -7.80
CA ALA A 304 -4.44 -7.69 -7.38
C ALA A 304 -4.88 -8.19 -5.99
N PHE A 305 -5.11 -7.27 -5.07
CA PHE A 305 -5.60 -7.55 -3.72
C PHE A 305 -6.88 -6.72 -3.44
N PRO A 306 -8.04 -7.16 -3.94
CA PRO A 306 -9.30 -6.46 -3.69
C PRO A 306 -9.65 -6.46 -2.20
N LYS A 307 -10.50 -5.51 -1.78
CA LYS A 307 -11.05 -5.51 -0.41
C LYS A 307 -11.78 -6.81 -0.15
N GLU A 308 -11.53 -7.41 1.00
CA GLU A 308 -12.29 -8.59 1.44
C GLU A 308 -13.67 -8.15 1.93
N HIS A 309 -14.71 -8.82 1.43
CA HIS A 309 -16.04 -8.70 2.01
C HIS A 309 -16.10 -9.56 3.26
N LEU A 310 -16.24 -8.92 4.41
CA LEU A 310 -16.40 -9.61 5.67
C LEU A 310 -17.84 -10.15 5.77
N VAL A 311 -17.96 -11.46 5.81
CA VAL A 311 -19.23 -12.19 6.01
C VAL A 311 -19.22 -12.89 7.36
N ASN A 312 -20.38 -13.24 7.89
CA ASN A 312 -20.54 -13.86 9.21
C ASN A 312 -19.88 -13.01 10.32
N ILE A 313 -20.12 -11.73 10.27
CA ILE A 313 -19.65 -10.78 11.29
C ILE A 313 -20.57 -10.81 12.52
N LEU A 314 -20.10 -10.23 13.63
CA LEU A 314 -20.88 -10.15 14.86
C LEU A 314 -22.26 -9.53 14.65
N GLY A 315 -22.39 -8.56 13.72
CA GLY A 315 -23.68 -7.97 13.38
C GLY A 315 -24.65 -8.94 12.70
N ASP A 316 -24.16 -9.86 11.87
CA ASP A 316 -25.00 -10.82 11.12
C ASP A 316 -25.57 -11.90 12.04
N VAL A 317 -24.77 -12.38 13.00
CA VAL A 317 -25.16 -13.47 13.89
C VAL A 317 -26.33 -13.12 14.83
N PRO A 318 -26.30 -12.01 15.60
CA PRO A 318 -27.42 -11.62 16.44
C PRO A 318 -28.69 -11.27 15.67
N VAL A 319 -28.57 -10.64 14.49
CA VAL A 319 -29.73 -10.24 13.67
C VAL A 319 -30.50 -11.45 13.18
N SER A 320 -29.84 -12.58 12.93
CA SER A 320 -30.49 -13.82 12.55
C SER A 320 -31.24 -14.54 13.72
N TYR A 321 -30.90 -14.22 14.97
CA TYR A 321 -31.44 -14.86 16.16
C TYR A 321 -32.19 -13.93 17.12
N THR A 322 -31.80 -12.62 17.19
CA THR A 322 -32.34 -11.64 18.16
C THR A 322 -32.16 -10.21 17.68
N HIS A 323 -32.63 -9.25 18.47
CA HIS A 323 -32.39 -7.82 18.22
C HIS A 323 -31.05 -7.40 18.78
N LEU A 324 -30.13 -6.95 17.91
CA LEU A 324 -28.90 -6.27 18.29
C LEU A 324 -29.22 -4.79 18.57
N ARG A 325 -28.79 -4.29 19.72
CA ARG A 325 -28.77 -2.85 20.03
C ARG A 325 -27.35 -2.45 20.37
N ALA A 326 -26.80 -1.53 19.58
CA ALA A 326 -25.54 -0.86 19.89
C ALA A 326 -25.82 0.45 20.65
N HIS A 327 -25.06 0.69 21.70
CA HIS A 327 -25.03 1.98 22.40
C HIS A 327 -23.60 2.49 22.34
N GLU A 328 -23.43 3.61 21.65
CA GLU A 328 -22.17 4.33 21.70
C GLU A 328 -22.25 5.37 22.83
N THR A 329 -21.25 5.40 23.67
CA THR A 329 -21.04 6.52 24.57
C THR A 329 -20.23 7.55 23.82
N LEU A 330 -20.81 8.72 23.55
CA LEU A 330 -20.07 9.86 23.06
C LEU A 330 -19.02 10.22 24.12
N SER A 331 -17.77 9.98 23.82
CA SER A 331 -16.68 10.58 24.57
C SER A 331 -16.48 12.00 24.04
N ASP A 332 -17.15 12.95 24.66
CA ASP A 332 -16.80 14.36 24.52
C ASP A 332 -15.46 14.57 25.26
N LEU A 333 -14.36 14.44 24.54
CA LEU A 333 -13.03 14.88 24.97
C LEU A 333 -12.37 15.69 23.86
#